data_b02b090aff6ccaecd690b9838f35b878
#
_entry.id   b02b090aff6ccaecd690b9838f35b878
#
_cell.length_a   1.000
_cell.length_b   1.000
_cell.length_c   1.000
_cell.angle_alpha   90.00
_cell.angle_beta   90.00
_cell.angle_gamma   90.00
#
_symmetry.space_group_name_H-M   'P 1'
#
loop_
_entity.id
_entity.type
_entity.pdbx_description
1 polymer ?
#
loop_
_entity_poly.entity_id
_entity_poly.type
_entity_poly.pdbx_seq_one_letter_code
_entity_poly.pdbx_strand_id
1 'polypeptide(L)'
;AEARQNALRIYQEEELRKRGLFKMLIDYISVRELAVLQGDRLRHDIDRYLEQHCTEEIRLPEMARKLGRSVSTISQFLRRNYQTSFKELLIESRLENAEEYWRAKPEATVGDAAFAAGFTDQFYFSRVFRKRRGLPPGEYRDRKRSVRHS
;
A
#
# COMPACT_ATOMS: atom_id res chain seq x y z
N ALA A 1 5.53 64.90 15.33
CA ALA A 1 5.77 63.72 16.24
C ALA A 1 4.72 62.63 16.02
N GLU A 2 3.45 62.93 15.93
CA GLU A 2 2.33 61.99 15.88
C GLU A 2 2.28 61.14 14.58
N ALA A 3 2.53 61.76 13.42
CA ALA A 3 2.57 61.06 12.13
C ALA A 3 3.69 60.00 12.08
N ARG A 4 4.84 60.27 12.68
CA ARG A 4 5.98 59.34 12.76
C ARG A 4 5.69 58.15 13.67
N GLN A 5 5.02 58.38 14.80
CA GLN A 5 4.58 57.31 15.69
C GLN A 5 3.52 56.41 15.05
N ASN A 6 2.58 57.00 14.30
CA ASN A 6 1.55 56.26 13.61
C ASN A 6 2.14 55.38 12.50
N ALA A 7 3.08 55.91 11.70
CA ALA A 7 3.79 55.15 10.68
C ALA A 7 4.58 53.97 11.28
N LEU A 8 5.24 54.17 12.45
CA LEU A 8 5.99 53.11 13.13
C LEU A 8 5.08 52.00 13.64
N ARG A 9 3.88 52.35 14.15
CA ARG A 9 2.89 51.40 14.63
C ARG A 9 2.35 50.53 13.46
N ILE A 10 2.01 51.16 12.35
CA ILE A 10 1.54 50.45 11.15
C ILE A 10 2.62 49.47 10.66
N TYR A 11 3.86 49.88 10.59
CA TYR A 11 4.98 49.04 10.20
C TYR A 11 5.16 47.85 11.14
N GLN A 12 5.06 48.03 12.43
CA GLN A 12 5.17 46.95 13.42
C GLN A 12 4.01 45.96 13.34
N GLU A 13 2.79 46.43 13.10
CA GLU A 13 1.60 45.56 12.92
C GLU A 13 1.73 44.74 11.65
N GLU A 14 2.24 45.29 10.54
CA GLU A 14 2.49 44.55 9.31
C GLU A 14 3.57 43.48 9.47
N GLU A 15 4.66 43.78 10.19
CA GLU A 15 5.71 42.79 10.45
C GLU A 15 5.24 41.65 11.35
N LEU A 16 4.43 41.93 12.36
CA LEU A 16 3.80 40.89 13.19
C LEU A 16 2.85 40.00 12.38
N ARG A 17 2.08 40.59 11.46
CA ARG A 17 1.18 39.86 10.56
C ARG A 17 1.97 38.94 9.62
N LYS A 18 3.03 39.46 9.00
CA LYS A 18 3.91 38.66 8.10
C LYS A 18 4.56 37.49 8.84
N ARG A 19 5.06 37.72 10.06
CA ARG A 19 5.62 36.66 10.91
C ARG A 19 4.58 35.59 11.27
N GLY A 20 3.36 36.01 11.59
CA GLY A 20 2.25 35.10 11.88
C GLY A 20 1.89 34.23 10.68
N LEU A 21 1.75 34.79 9.48
CA LEU A 21 1.48 34.07 8.25
C LEU A 21 2.63 33.11 7.88
N PHE A 22 3.87 33.54 8.05
CA PHE A 22 5.04 32.71 7.80
C PHE A 22 5.12 31.51 8.74
N LYS A 23 4.82 31.72 10.03
CA LYS A 23 4.73 30.63 11.00
C LYS A 23 3.62 29.64 10.65
N MET A 24 2.43 30.12 10.30
CA MET A 24 1.33 29.23 9.87
C MET A 24 1.70 28.43 8.63
N LEU A 25 2.43 29.02 7.68
CA LEU A 25 2.88 28.32 6.48
C LEU A 25 3.89 27.23 6.81
N ILE A 26 4.86 27.52 7.70
CA ILE A 26 5.83 26.52 8.17
C ILE A 26 5.11 25.39 8.90
N ASP A 27 4.19 25.70 9.82
CA ASP A 27 3.43 24.70 10.55
C ASP A 27 2.61 23.83 9.60
N TYR A 28 1.97 24.41 8.58
CA TYR A 28 1.21 23.69 7.55
C TYR A 28 2.09 22.75 6.73
N ILE A 29 3.26 23.22 6.28
CA ILE A 29 4.22 22.42 5.50
C ILE A 29 4.74 21.27 6.37
N SER A 30 5.13 21.53 7.61
CA SER A 30 5.64 20.52 8.54
C SER A 30 4.62 19.43 8.84
N VAL A 31 3.37 19.81 9.09
CA VAL A 31 2.27 18.83 9.32
C VAL A 31 2.03 17.99 8.07
N ARG A 32 2.08 18.60 6.89
CA ARG A 32 1.88 17.90 5.62
C ARG A 32 3.02 16.92 5.32
N GLU A 33 4.26 17.32 5.53
CA GLU A 33 5.43 16.45 5.37
C GLU A 33 5.40 15.28 6.35
N LEU A 34 5.07 15.52 7.61
CA LEU A 34 4.90 14.45 8.60
C LEU A 34 3.78 13.47 8.21
N ALA A 35 2.67 13.97 7.67
CA ALA A 35 1.57 13.12 7.20
C ALA A 35 1.99 12.25 6.00
N VAL A 36 2.78 12.78 5.07
CA VAL A 36 3.33 12.03 3.93
C VAL A 36 4.28 10.94 4.43
N LEU A 37 5.24 11.28 5.30
CA LEU A 37 6.19 10.32 5.89
C LEU A 37 5.48 9.20 6.67
N GLN A 38 4.42 9.52 7.40
CA GLN A 38 3.62 8.51 8.10
C GLN A 38 2.84 7.61 7.13
N GLY A 39 2.35 8.17 6.03
CA GLY A 39 1.68 7.42 4.97
C GLY A 39 2.62 6.43 4.28
N ASP A 40 3.83 6.87 3.92
CA ASP A 40 4.85 6.03 3.31
C ASP A 40 5.31 4.91 4.25
N ARG A 41 5.46 5.21 5.54
CA ARG A 41 5.79 4.21 6.54
C ARG A 41 4.68 3.16 6.68
N LEU A 42 3.43 3.58 6.77
CA LEU A 42 2.31 2.64 6.85
C LEU A 42 2.18 1.78 5.60
N ARG A 43 2.41 2.35 4.42
CA ARG A 43 2.48 1.59 3.16
C ARG A 43 3.52 0.47 3.25
N HIS A 44 4.74 0.83 3.61
CA HIS A 44 5.84 -0.12 3.74
C HIS A 44 5.55 -1.22 4.78
N ASP A 45 4.93 -0.86 5.91
CA ASP A 45 4.56 -1.83 6.94
C ASP A 45 3.47 -2.80 6.47
N ILE A 46 2.49 -2.34 5.69
CA ILE A 46 1.46 -3.19 5.07
C ILE A 46 2.08 -4.14 4.04
N ASP A 47 2.90 -3.62 3.12
CA ASP A 47 3.54 -4.41 2.08
C ASP A 47 4.42 -5.51 2.69
N ARG A 48 5.25 -5.16 3.66
CA ARG A 48 6.09 -6.12 4.40
C ARG A 48 5.25 -7.17 5.13
N TYR A 49 4.15 -6.78 5.77
CA TYR A 49 3.27 -7.72 6.46
C TYR A 49 2.66 -8.75 5.48
N LEU A 50 2.22 -8.29 4.32
CA LEU A 50 1.68 -9.17 3.28
C LEU A 50 2.75 -10.09 2.70
N GLU A 51 3.94 -9.58 2.39
CA GLU A 51 5.07 -10.40 1.92
C GLU A 51 5.40 -11.55 2.89
N GLN A 52 5.32 -11.30 4.19
CA GLN A 52 5.65 -12.30 5.21
C GLN A 52 4.52 -13.28 5.53
N HIS A 53 3.26 -12.86 5.40
CA HIS A 53 2.11 -13.60 5.94
C HIS A 53 1.02 -13.95 4.92
N CYS A 54 1.10 -13.52 3.65
CA CYS A 54 0.00 -13.69 2.69
C CYS A 54 -0.35 -15.15 2.41
N THR A 55 0.57 -16.10 2.64
CA THR A 55 0.32 -17.54 2.50
C THR A 55 -0.45 -18.14 3.67
N GLU A 56 -0.56 -17.41 4.78
CA GLU A 56 -1.27 -17.83 5.98
C GLU A 56 -2.75 -17.38 5.93
N GLU A 57 -3.58 -17.92 6.83
CA GLU A 57 -4.93 -17.40 7.02
C GLU A 57 -4.88 -16.12 7.84
N ILE A 58 -4.81 -14.97 7.18
CA ILE A 58 -4.77 -13.66 7.81
C ILE A 58 -6.07 -12.88 7.62
N ARG A 59 -6.42 -12.08 8.62
CA ARG A 59 -7.59 -11.21 8.63
C ARG A 59 -7.20 -9.76 8.92
N LEU A 60 -7.97 -8.83 8.38
CA LEU A 60 -7.71 -7.41 8.56
C LEU A 60 -7.56 -6.97 10.03
N PRO A 61 -8.37 -7.45 11.00
CA PRO A 61 -8.18 -7.10 12.42
C PRO A 61 -6.83 -7.55 12.97
N GLU A 62 -6.29 -8.67 12.52
CA GLU A 62 -4.97 -9.19 12.94
C GLU A 62 -3.85 -8.31 12.41
N MET A 63 -3.89 -7.97 11.12
CA MET A 63 -2.93 -7.05 10.52
C MET A 63 -2.98 -5.68 11.21
N ALA A 64 -4.17 -5.12 11.42
CA ALA A 64 -4.34 -3.85 12.09
C ALA A 64 -3.73 -3.84 13.50
N ARG A 65 -3.96 -4.90 14.28
CA ARG A 65 -3.37 -5.08 15.62
C ARG A 65 -1.83 -5.16 15.55
N LYS A 66 -1.30 -5.94 14.62
CA LYS A 66 0.16 -6.07 14.41
C LYS A 66 0.82 -4.75 14.04
N LEU A 67 0.16 -3.95 13.22
CA LEU A 67 0.65 -2.63 12.80
C LEU A 67 0.34 -1.51 13.80
N GLY A 68 -0.29 -1.80 14.95
CA GLY A 68 -0.65 -0.82 15.96
C GLY A 68 -1.67 0.22 15.46
N ARG A 69 -2.60 -0.19 14.60
CA ARG A 69 -3.60 0.68 13.98
C ARG A 69 -5.01 0.12 14.15
N SER A 70 -6.02 0.99 14.03
CA SER A 70 -7.41 0.52 13.98
C SER A 70 -7.75 -0.08 12.62
N VAL A 71 -8.71 -0.99 12.59
CA VAL A 71 -9.26 -1.57 11.33
C VAL A 71 -9.74 -0.46 10.39
N SER A 72 -10.41 0.56 10.95
CA SER A 72 -10.91 1.71 10.17
C SER A 72 -9.76 2.49 9.52
N THR A 73 -8.68 2.75 10.27
CA THR A 73 -7.49 3.44 9.75
C THR A 73 -6.88 2.69 8.58
N ILE A 74 -6.67 1.37 8.71
CA ILE A 74 -6.13 0.55 7.64
C ILE A 74 -7.08 0.53 6.43
N SER A 75 -8.37 0.30 6.64
CA SER A 75 -9.36 0.26 5.55
C SER A 75 -9.40 1.57 4.75
N GLN A 76 -9.39 2.71 5.44
CA GLN A 76 -9.36 4.02 4.80
C GLN A 76 -8.05 4.25 4.04
N PHE A 77 -6.93 3.85 4.63
CA PHE A 77 -5.62 3.95 4.00
C PHE A 77 -5.56 3.13 2.72
N LEU A 78 -6.00 1.87 2.74
CA LEU A 78 -6.05 1.00 1.56
C LEU A 78 -6.93 1.59 0.45
N ARG A 79 -8.11 2.10 0.81
CA ARG A 79 -9.01 2.72 -0.16
C ARG A 79 -8.43 3.98 -0.80
N ARG A 80 -7.73 4.82 -0.03
CA ARG A 80 -7.15 6.08 -0.52
C ARG A 80 -5.88 5.86 -1.35
N ASN A 81 -5.01 4.95 -0.93
CA ASN A 81 -3.65 4.82 -1.47
C ASN A 81 -3.50 3.67 -2.47
N TYR A 82 -4.29 2.60 -2.33
CA TYR A 82 -4.28 1.45 -3.23
C TYR A 82 -5.57 1.32 -4.04
N GLN A 83 -6.61 2.11 -3.73
CA GLN A 83 -7.94 2.05 -4.35
C GLN A 83 -8.55 0.63 -4.29
N THR A 84 -8.25 -0.10 -3.22
CA THR A 84 -8.60 -1.50 -3.06
C THR A 84 -9.02 -1.84 -1.62
N SER A 85 -9.55 -3.04 -1.41
CA SER A 85 -9.82 -3.60 -0.08
C SER A 85 -8.67 -4.50 0.37
N PHE A 86 -8.61 -4.81 1.67
CA PHE A 86 -7.66 -5.78 2.21
C PHE A 86 -7.76 -7.15 1.52
N LYS A 87 -8.99 -7.62 1.27
CA LYS A 87 -9.23 -8.91 0.60
C LYS A 87 -8.64 -8.92 -0.81
N GLU A 88 -8.85 -7.85 -1.57
CA GLU A 88 -8.34 -7.74 -2.93
C GLU A 88 -6.80 -7.65 -2.94
N LEU A 89 -6.23 -6.89 -2.00
CA LEU A 89 -4.78 -6.77 -1.85
C LEU A 89 -4.14 -8.10 -1.45
N LEU A 90 -4.74 -8.84 -0.51
CA LEU A 90 -4.29 -10.18 -0.13
C LEU A 90 -4.34 -11.17 -1.30
N ILE A 91 -5.41 -11.12 -2.09
CA ILE A 91 -5.53 -11.94 -3.30
C ILE A 91 -4.38 -11.62 -4.27
N GLU A 92 -4.10 -10.34 -4.52
CA GLU A 92 -3.02 -9.94 -5.42
C GLU A 92 -1.65 -10.43 -4.93
N SER A 93 -1.32 -10.24 -3.65
CA SER A 93 -0.09 -10.76 -3.06
C SER A 93 0.04 -12.28 -3.20
N ARG A 94 -1.06 -13.02 -3.04
CA ARG A 94 -1.07 -14.47 -3.26
C ARG A 94 -0.85 -14.86 -4.72
N LEU A 95 -1.41 -14.12 -5.66
CA LEU A 95 -1.18 -14.38 -7.09
C LEU A 95 0.28 -14.14 -7.47
N GLU A 96 0.88 -13.07 -6.96
CA GLU A 96 2.31 -12.77 -7.14
C GLU A 96 3.18 -13.90 -6.56
N ASN A 97 2.84 -14.42 -5.39
CA ASN A 97 3.52 -15.58 -4.79
C ASN A 97 3.40 -16.85 -5.63
N ALA A 98 2.24 -17.11 -6.24
CA ALA A 98 2.09 -18.24 -7.15
C ALA A 98 2.99 -18.10 -8.39
N GLU A 99 3.09 -16.88 -8.93
CA GLU A 99 3.98 -16.58 -10.07
C GLU A 99 5.46 -16.73 -9.67
N GLU A 100 5.85 -16.29 -8.47
CA GLU A 100 7.19 -16.48 -7.91
C GLU A 100 7.51 -17.97 -7.73
N TYR A 101 6.55 -18.74 -7.21
CA TYR A 101 6.68 -20.19 -7.05
C TYR A 101 6.98 -20.88 -8.37
N TRP A 102 6.28 -20.51 -9.47
CA TRP A 102 6.59 -21.05 -10.81
C TRP A 102 7.91 -20.54 -11.37
N ARG A 103 8.36 -19.35 -10.99
CA ARG A 103 9.71 -18.90 -11.35
C ARG A 103 10.79 -19.76 -10.71
N ALA A 104 10.60 -20.15 -9.47
CA ALA A 104 11.52 -21.03 -8.75
C ALA A 104 11.39 -22.50 -9.16
N LYS A 105 10.17 -22.96 -9.48
CA LYS A 105 9.83 -24.36 -9.83
C LYS A 105 8.95 -24.40 -11.09
N PRO A 106 9.53 -24.28 -12.29
CA PRO A 106 8.77 -24.19 -13.53
C PRO A 106 7.92 -25.42 -13.87
N GLU A 107 8.27 -26.59 -13.30
CA GLU A 107 7.57 -27.86 -13.47
C GLU A 107 6.37 -28.03 -12.53
N ALA A 108 6.23 -27.17 -11.51
CA ALA A 108 5.17 -27.29 -10.53
C ALA A 108 3.77 -27.18 -11.15
N THR A 109 2.84 -27.95 -10.61
CA THR A 109 1.45 -27.94 -11.08
C THR A 109 0.72 -26.65 -10.68
N VAL A 110 -0.44 -26.41 -11.29
CA VAL A 110 -1.31 -25.29 -10.90
C VAL A 110 -1.76 -25.41 -9.44
N GLY A 111 -2.05 -26.65 -9.01
CA GLY A 111 -2.41 -26.93 -7.61
C GLY A 111 -1.28 -26.63 -6.65
N ASP A 112 -0.06 -27.06 -6.96
CA ASP A 112 1.12 -26.78 -6.11
C ASP A 112 1.32 -25.29 -5.88
N ALA A 113 1.25 -24.50 -6.96
CA ALA A 113 1.41 -23.06 -6.87
C ALA A 113 0.26 -22.37 -6.11
N ALA A 114 -0.98 -22.84 -6.32
CA ALA A 114 -2.14 -22.33 -5.60
C ALA A 114 -1.99 -22.56 -4.08
N PHE A 115 -1.66 -23.78 -3.67
CA PHE A 115 -1.48 -24.10 -2.25
C PHE A 115 -0.26 -23.41 -1.65
N ALA A 116 0.86 -23.37 -2.36
CA ALA A 116 2.06 -22.65 -1.91
C ALA A 116 1.80 -21.15 -1.72
N ALA A 117 0.90 -20.57 -2.51
CA ALA A 117 0.50 -19.16 -2.42
C ALA A 117 -0.59 -18.89 -1.36
N GLY A 118 -1.06 -19.92 -0.64
CA GLY A 118 -2.04 -19.77 0.45
C GLY A 118 -3.50 -19.87 0.01
N PHE A 119 -3.79 -20.37 -1.21
CA PHE A 119 -5.14 -20.71 -1.60
C PHE A 119 -5.52 -22.11 -1.11
N THR A 120 -6.68 -22.22 -0.51
CA THR A 120 -7.22 -23.51 -0.04
C THR A 120 -8.02 -24.26 -1.12
N ASP A 121 -8.38 -23.56 -2.20
CA ASP A 121 -9.18 -24.09 -3.32
C ASP A 121 -8.54 -23.69 -4.66
N GLN A 122 -8.06 -24.70 -5.38
CA GLN A 122 -7.45 -24.54 -6.71
C GLN A 122 -8.43 -24.00 -7.76
N PHE A 123 -9.71 -24.33 -7.67
CA PHE A 123 -10.70 -23.84 -8.63
C PHE A 123 -10.99 -22.36 -8.41
N TYR A 124 -11.08 -21.94 -7.15
CA TYR A 124 -11.17 -20.54 -6.81
C TYR A 124 -9.92 -19.77 -7.28
N PHE A 125 -8.72 -20.29 -6.99
CA PHE A 125 -7.46 -19.72 -7.50
C PHE A 125 -7.51 -19.54 -9.02
N SER A 126 -7.87 -20.58 -9.77
CA SER A 126 -7.88 -20.54 -11.24
C SER A 126 -8.83 -19.48 -11.80
N ARG A 127 -10.02 -19.32 -11.19
CA ARG A 127 -10.98 -18.28 -11.58
C ARG A 127 -10.44 -16.88 -11.32
N VAL A 128 -9.86 -16.67 -10.14
CA VAL A 128 -9.31 -15.37 -9.74
C VAL A 128 -8.08 -15.04 -10.57
N PHE A 129 -7.19 -16.01 -10.79
CA PHE A 129 -5.99 -15.85 -11.61
C PHE A 129 -6.36 -15.42 -13.04
N ARG A 130 -7.26 -16.13 -13.69
CA ARG A 130 -7.74 -15.79 -15.04
C ARG A 130 -8.35 -14.39 -15.08
N LYS A 131 -9.15 -14.02 -14.07
CA LYS A 131 -9.75 -12.68 -13.98
C LYS A 131 -8.71 -11.58 -13.90
N ARG A 132 -7.61 -11.82 -13.17
CA ARG A 132 -6.58 -10.82 -12.90
C ARG A 132 -5.46 -10.78 -13.95
N ARG A 133 -5.10 -11.91 -14.51
CA ARG A 133 -3.99 -12.06 -15.49
C ARG A 133 -4.46 -12.21 -16.92
N GLY A 134 -5.76 -12.38 -17.16
CA GLY A 134 -6.35 -12.53 -18.50
C GLY A 134 -6.19 -13.94 -19.10
N LEU A 135 -5.40 -14.82 -18.49
CA LEU A 135 -5.12 -16.17 -18.96
C LEU A 135 -5.35 -17.20 -17.85
N PRO A 136 -5.76 -18.44 -18.20
CA PRO A 136 -5.74 -19.54 -17.24
C PRO A 136 -4.33 -19.75 -16.66
N PRO A 137 -4.21 -20.15 -15.37
CA PRO A 137 -2.91 -20.26 -14.70
C PRO A 137 -1.96 -21.24 -15.39
N GLY A 138 -2.45 -22.39 -15.91
CA GLY A 138 -1.63 -23.34 -16.64
C GLY A 138 -1.04 -22.75 -17.92
N GLU A 139 -1.85 -22.05 -18.71
CA GLU A 139 -1.41 -21.39 -19.94
C GLU A 139 -0.42 -20.25 -19.65
N TYR A 140 -0.66 -19.49 -18.60
CA TYR A 140 0.26 -18.44 -18.15
C TYR A 140 1.63 -19.01 -17.77
N ARG A 141 1.65 -20.07 -16.96
CA ARG A 141 2.88 -20.78 -16.57
C ARG A 141 3.66 -21.26 -17.80
N ASP A 142 2.98 -21.93 -18.74
CA ASP A 142 3.62 -22.54 -19.90
C ASP A 142 4.21 -21.48 -20.86
N ARG A 143 3.54 -20.36 -21.05
CA ARG A 143 4.09 -19.21 -21.79
C ARG A 143 5.36 -18.65 -21.14
N LYS A 144 5.35 -18.49 -19.81
CA LYS A 144 6.54 -18.00 -19.08
C LYS A 144 7.71 -18.98 -19.14
N ARG A 145 7.42 -20.28 -19.20
CA ARG A 145 8.43 -21.33 -19.36
C ARG A 145 9.07 -21.31 -20.75
N SER A 146 8.29 -21.12 -21.80
CA SER A 146 8.78 -21.05 -23.18
C SER A 146 9.73 -19.89 -23.43
N VAL A 147 9.46 -18.73 -22.86
CA VAL A 147 10.31 -17.52 -23.00
C VAL A 147 11.69 -17.69 -22.36
N ARG A 148 11.87 -18.59 -21.38
CA ARG A 148 13.16 -18.84 -20.73
C ARG A 148 14.08 -19.79 -21.48
N HIS A 149 13.55 -20.53 -22.45
CA HIS A 149 14.30 -21.52 -23.23
C HIS A 149 14.58 -21.04 -24.66
N SER A 150 14.24 -19.80 -24.95
CA SER A 150 14.60 -19.09 -26.20
C SER A 150 15.70 -18.08 -25.96
#